data_fdbd7e3a41f5b5b5ad6ca2c24917b9a4
#
_entry.id   fdbd7e3a41f5b5b5ad6ca2c24917b9a4
#
_cell.length_a   1.000
_cell.length_b   1.000
_cell.length_c   1.000
_cell.angle_alpha   90.00
_cell.angle_beta   90.00
_cell.angle_gamma   90.00
#
_symmetry.space_group_name_H-M   'P 1'
#
loop_
_entity.id
_entity.type
_entity.pdbx_description
1 polymer ?
#
loop_
_entity_poly.entity_id
_entity_poly.type
_entity_poly.pdbx_seq_one_letter_code
_entity_poly.pdbx_strand_id
1 'polypeptide(L)'
;MYRRTASIRLLLPIAAIAAACTPTPNRTIPEGLQEVQAVTVLQTPQPRPDALGGPNTAQLKHGRYLVELIGCGACHTDGAIIGEPDAGRLLAGSRVGIAYTSPLHDKYPGVVYPPNLTPAPTTGLGTWTDEQIAAAIRAGARLHGSGRLIVMSWPLYQAMSNADVNSIVAYLRSIPAVEHKVPNAVAPGTKAPSTYVHFGVFRSSNP
;
A
#
# COMPACT_ATOMS: atom_id res chain seq x y z
N MET A 1 72.92 -48.40 19.90
CA MET A 1 71.54 -48.85 20.20
C MET A 1 70.62 -47.63 20.16
N TYR A 2 69.90 -47.46 19.08
CA TYR A 2 69.03 -46.31 18.85
C TYR A 2 67.58 -46.81 18.76
N ARG A 3 66.77 -46.50 19.80
CA ARG A 3 65.34 -46.88 19.84
C ARG A 3 64.51 -45.82 19.11
N ARG A 4 63.87 -46.24 18.00
CA ARG A 4 62.88 -45.42 17.32
C ARG A 4 61.55 -45.53 18.03
N THR A 5 61.06 -44.45 18.55
CA THR A 5 59.69 -44.30 19.07
C THR A 5 58.75 -44.01 17.92
N ALA A 6 57.80 -44.89 17.64
CA ALA A 6 56.75 -44.67 16.65
C ALA A 6 55.61 -43.85 17.28
N SER A 7 55.37 -42.67 16.77
CA SER A 7 54.24 -41.84 17.16
C SER A 7 52.99 -42.26 16.35
N ILE A 8 52.02 -42.84 17.04
CA ILE A 8 50.71 -43.15 16.48
C ILE A 8 49.91 -41.86 16.44
N ARG A 9 49.62 -41.34 15.25
CA ARG A 9 48.69 -40.21 15.04
C ARG A 9 47.25 -40.75 15.03
N LEU A 10 46.51 -40.42 16.07
CA LEU A 10 45.09 -40.70 16.17
C LEU A 10 44.33 -39.73 15.27
N LEU A 11 43.82 -40.21 14.15
CA LEU A 11 42.92 -39.44 13.27
C LEU A 11 41.49 -39.53 13.84
N LEU A 12 41.04 -38.45 14.43
CA LEU A 12 39.62 -38.27 14.81
C LEU A 12 38.78 -37.99 13.56
N PRO A 13 37.69 -38.70 13.34
CA PRO A 13 36.80 -38.39 12.22
C PRO A 13 36.04 -37.07 12.52
N ILE A 14 36.17 -36.10 11.63
CA ILE A 14 35.33 -34.90 11.63
C ILE A 14 33.94 -35.32 11.17
N ALA A 15 33.01 -35.48 12.10
CA ALA A 15 31.60 -35.66 11.76
C ALA A 15 31.08 -34.35 11.17
N ALA A 16 30.84 -34.30 9.86
CA ALA A 16 30.15 -33.23 9.19
C ALA A 16 28.70 -33.22 9.68
N ILE A 17 28.37 -32.22 10.52
CA ILE A 17 26.98 -31.93 10.88
C ILE A 17 26.33 -31.31 9.63
N ALA A 18 25.67 -32.14 8.85
CA ALA A 18 24.75 -31.66 7.82
C ALA A 18 23.59 -30.96 8.56
N ALA A 19 23.60 -29.64 8.55
CA ALA A 19 22.44 -28.86 8.94
C ALA A 19 21.30 -29.20 7.96
N ALA A 20 20.43 -30.11 8.39
CA ALA A 20 19.19 -30.39 7.68
C ALA A 20 18.37 -29.08 7.70
N CYS A 21 18.27 -28.40 6.55
CA CYS A 21 17.23 -27.41 6.34
C CYS A 21 15.90 -28.14 6.53
N THR A 22 15.31 -28.04 7.72
CA THR A 22 13.93 -28.46 7.93
C THR A 22 13.07 -27.59 7.03
N PRO A 23 12.30 -28.18 6.09
CA PRO A 23 11.37 -27.39 5.30
C PRO A 23 10.42 -26.71 6.29
N THR A 24 10.29 -25.39 6.17
CA THR A 24 9.28 -24.61 6.87
C THR A 24 7.93 -25.31 6.67
N PRO A 25 7.14 -25.53 7.73
CA PRO A 25 5.86 -26.20 7.59
C PRO A 25 5.05 -25.45 6.53
N ASN A 26 4.60 -26.21 5.53
CA ASN A 26 3.80 -25.70 4.42
C ASN A 26 2.53 -25.08 5.03
N ARG A 27 2.55 -23.75 5.20
CA ARG A 27 1.44 -22.99 5.75
C ARG A 27 0.37 -23.02 4.68
N THR A 28 -0.59 -23.89 4.81
CA THR A 28 -1.75 -23.95 3.90
C THR A 28 -2.50 -22.63 4.00
N ILE A 29 -2.36 -21.81 2.96
CA ILE A 29 -3.19 -20.62 2.78
C ILE A 29 -4.61 -21.15 2.57
N PRO A 30 -5.64 -20.61 3.25
CA PRO A 30 -7.01 -21.02 3.04
C PRO A 30 -7.39 -20.93 1.56
N GLU A 31 -8.24 -21.85 1.12
CA GLU A 31 -8.71 -21.88 -0.27
C GLU A 31 -9.28 -20.52 -0.69
N GLY A 32 -8.86 -20.03 -1.85
CA GLY A 32 -9.26 -18.72 -2.39
C GLY A 32 -8.44 -17.53 -1.91
N LEU A 33 -7.42 -17.73 -1.05
CA LEU A 33 -6.46 -16.69 -0.67
C LEU A 33 -5.11 -16.97 -1.33
N GLN A 34 -4.41 -15.90 -1.67
CA GLN A 34 -3.05 -15.92 -2.22
C GLN A 34 -2.20 -14.91 -1.46
N GLU A 35 -0.99 -15.30 -1.10
CA GLU A 35 -0.02 -14.36 -0.58
C GLU A 35 0.48 -13.46 -1.71
N VAL A 36 0.44 -12.15 -1.52
CA VAL A 36 0.94 -11.17 -2.47
C VAL A 36 1.99 -10.28 -1.80
N GLN A 37 2.98 -9.86 -2.59
CA GLN A 37 3.99 -8.91 -2.13
C GLN A 37 3.62 -7.52 -2.64
N ALA A 38 3.25 -6.63 -1.72
CA ALA A 38 2.98 -5.24 -2.06
C ALA A 38 4.26 -4.50 -2.49
N VAL A 39 4.13 -3.56 -3.40
CA VAL A 39 5.22 -2.63 -3.72
C VAL A 39 5.40 -1.66 -2.55
N THR A 40 6.63 -1.58 -2.03
CA THR A 40 6.94 -0.75 -0.86
C THR A 40 7.36 0.67 -1.24
N VAL A 41 7.88 0.87 -2.45
CA VAL A 41 8.34 2.18 -2.93
C VAL A 41 7.82 2.41 -4.34
N LEU A 42 7.02 3.48 -4.52
CA LEU A 42 6.55 3.95 -5.81
C LEU A 42 7.01 5.38 -6.03
N GLN A 43 7.53 5.64 -7.23
CA GLN A 43 7.74 7.01 -7.67
C GLN A 43 6.38 7.67 -7.89
N THR A 44 6.23 8.89 -7.39
CA THR A 44 5.05 9.69 -7.66
C THR A 44 5.23 10.52 -8.93
N PRO A 45 4.15 10.93 -9.62
CA PRO A 45 4.23 11.76 -10.80
C PRO A 45 4.99 13.06 -10.52
N GLN A 46 5.75 13.55 -11.50
CA GLN A 46 6.31 14.89 -11.42
C GLN A 46 5.20 15.93 -11.60
N PRO A 47 5.29 17.08 -10.91
CA PRO A 47 4.45 18.23 -11.25
C PRO A 47 4.61 18.58 -12.72
N ARG A 48 3.55 19.08 -13.34
CA ARG A 48 3.61 19.56 -14.73
C ARG A 48 4.63 20.70 -14.85
N PRO A 49 5.30 20.83 -16.00
CA PRO A 49 6.32 21.89 -16.21
C PRO A 49 5.80 23.31 -15.94
N ASP A 50 4.54 23.60 -16.28
CA ASP A 50 3.89 24.89 -16.07
C ASP A 50 3.67 25.22 -14.57
N ALA A 51 3.61 24.20 -13.72
CA ALA A 51 3.52 24.38 -12.26
C ALA A 51 4.88 24.59 -11.60
N LEU A 52 5.98 24.31 -12.29
CA LEU A 52 7.33 24.46 -11.78
C LEU A 52 7.90 25.85 -12.15
N GLY A 53 8.81 26.37 -11.32
CA GLY A 53 9.44 27.67 -11.54
C GLY A 53 8.70 28.88 -10.97
N GLY A 54 7.48 28.68 -10.44
CA GLY A 54 6.71 29.70 -9.75
C GLY A 54 7.03 29.82 -8.25
N PRO A 55 6.38 30.78 -7.55
CA PRO A 55 6.58 31.02 -6.11
C PRO A 55 6.22 29.80 -5.25
N ASN A 56 5.40 28.90 -5.77
CA ASN A 56 4.91 27.71 -5.03
C ASN A 56 5.80 26.47 -5.20
N THR A 57 6.94 26.56 -5.90
CA THR A 57 7.82 25.39 -6.17
C THR A 57 8.24 24.66 -4.89
N ALA A 58 8.57 25.39 -3.82
CA ALA A 58 8.93 24.78 -2.53
C ALA A 58 7.76 24.01 -1.92
N GLN A 59 6.54 24.56 -1.98
CA GLN A 59 5.32 23.92 -1.51
C GLN A 59 5.02 22.63 -2.30
N LEU A 60 5.17 22.64 -3.62
CA LEU A 60 4.97 21.46 -4.46
C LEU A 60 5.97 20.36 -4.14
N LYS A 61 7.25 20.70 -3.94
CA LYS A 61 8.28 19.74 -3.53
C LYS A 61 7.97 19.12 -2.16
N HIS A 62 7.53 19.95 -1.20
CA HIS A 62 7.13 19.47 0.11
C HIS A 62 5.89 18.56 0.03
N GLY A 63 4.87 18.94 -0.72
CA GLY A 63 3.68 18.13 -0.94
C GLY A 63 4.00 16.78 -1.59
N ARG A 64 4.88 16.76 -2.61
CA ARG A 64 5.37 15.52 -3.20
C ARG A 64 6.06 14.64 -2.18
N TYR A 65 6.99 15.20 -1.41
CA TYR A 65 7.70 14.48 -0.35
C TYR A 65 6.71 13.83 0.64
N LEU A 66 5.68 14.57 1.07
CA LEU A 66 4.67 14.04 1.99
C LEU A 66 3.86 12.90 1.36
N VAL A 67 3.43 13.04 0.10
CA VAL A 67 2.69 11.99 -0.63
C VAL A 67 3.52 10.72 -0.77
N GLU A 68 4.83 10.84 -0.99
CA GLU A 68 5.77 9.72 -1.03
C GLU A 68 5.98 9.13 0.36
N LEU A 69 6.22 9.95 1.37
CA LEU A 69 6.49 9.54 2.75
C LEU A 69 5.33 8.75 3.36
N ILE A 70 4.10 9.23 3.18
CA ILE A 70 2.90 8.57 3.73
C ILE A 70 2.36 7.46 2.82
N GLY A 71 2.99 7.24 1.67
CA GLY A 71 2.75 6.08 0.81
C GLY A 71 1.42 6.10 0.05
N CYS A 72 0.90 7.27 -0.34
CA CYS A 72 -0.35 7.36 -1.08
C CYS A 72 -0.38 6.47 -2.32
N GLY A 73 0.75 6.40 -3.05
CA GLY A 73 0.89 5.59 -4.27
C GLY A 73 0.70 4.09 -4.06
N ALA A 74 1.00 3.56 -2.88
CA ALA A 74 0.88 2.13 -2.61
C ALA A 74 -0.55 1.60 -2.76
N CYS A 75 -1.54 2.42 -2.43
CA CYS A 75 -2.96 2.08 -2.59
C CYS A 75 -3.58 2.77 -3.82
N HIS A 76 -3.22 4.04 -4.10
CA HIS A 76 -3.84 4.86 -5.13
C HIS A 76 -3.19 4.75 -6.52
N THR A 77 -2.32 3.76 -6.75
CA THR A 77 -1.81 3.37 -8.07
C THR A 77 -2.36 2.00 -8.43
N ASP A 78 -2.91 1.85 -9.62
CA ASP A 78 -3.52 0.59 -10.06
C ASP A 78 -2.53 -0.57 -9.97
N GLY A 79 -2.92 -1.66 -9.32
CA GLY A 79 -2.10 -2.86 -9.13
C GLY A 79 -0.96 -2.75 -8.10
N ALA A 80 -0.61 -1.57 -7.59
CA ALA A 80 0.52 -1.40 -6.69
C ALA A 80 0.42 -2.23 -5.41
N ILE A 81 -0.78 -2.33 -4.86
CA ILE A 81 -1.04 -3.05 -3.60
C ILE A 81 -0.81 -4.57 -3.70
N ILE A 82 -0.78 -5.11 -4.92
CA ILE A 82 -0.47 -6.53 -5.21
C ILE A 82 0.89 -6.73 -5.88
N GLY A 83 1.74 -5.69 -5.90
CA GLY A 83 3.09 -5.77 -6.47
C GLY A 83 3.18 -5.58 -8.00
N GLU A 84 2.09 -5.21 -8.66
CA GLU A 84 1.98 -5.04 -10.11
C GLU A 84 1.58 -3.60 -10.50
N PRO A 85 2.38 -2.56 -10.13
CA PRO A 85 2.00 -1.18 -10.36
C PRO A 85 1.93 -0.83 -11.85
N ASP A 86 0.83 -0.22 -12.27
CA ASP A 86 0.71 0.40 -13.59
C ASP A 86 1.39 1.79 -13.57
N ALA A 87 2.57 1.89 -14.18
CA ALA A 87 3.33 3.13 -14.26
C ALA A 87 2.61 4.26 -15.01
N GLY A 88 1.68 3.93 -15.90
CA GLY A 88 0.84 4.90 -16.60
C GLY A 88 -0.29 5.46 -15.75
N ARG A 89 -0.52 4.90 -14.54
CA ARG A 89 -1.63 5.25 -13.66
C ARG A 89 -1.21 5.60 -12.24
N LEU A 90 -0.03 6.18 -12.09
CA LEU A 90 0.46 6.62 -10.78
C LEU A 90 -0.52 7.60 -10.14
N LEU A 91 -0.97 7.32 -8.93
CA LEU A 91 -1.99 8.07 -8.18
C LEU A 91 -3.36 8.19 -8.88
N ALA A 92 -3.61 7.45 -9.94
CA ALA A 92 -4.88 7.51 -10.68
C ALA A 92 -5.97 6.56 -10.12
N GLY A 93 -5.77 6.06 -8.90
CA GLY A 93 -6.70 5.11 -8.28
C GLY A 93 -6.42 3.65 -8.65
N SER A 94 -7.10 2.73 -7.98
CA SER A 94 -6.87 1.30 -8.17
C SER A 94 -8.16 0.52 -8.37
N ARG A 95 -8.15 -0.42 -9.32
CA ARG A 95 -9.19 -1.43 -9.52
C ARG A 95 -8.99 -2.65 -8.61
N VAL A 96 -7.85 -2.73 -7.92
CA VAL A 96 -7.67 -3.66 -6.83
C VAL A 96 -8.23 -3.01 -5.57
N GLY A 97 -9.27 -3.61 -5.02
CA GLY A 97 -9.97 -3.11 -3.84
C GLY A 97 -9.29 -3.51 -2.54
N ILE A 98 -9.81 -3.00 -1.44
CA ILE A 98 -9.39 -3.33 -0.07
C ILE A 98 -10.63 -3.73 0.70
N ALA A 99 -10.66 -4.97 1.19
CA ALA A 99 -11.74 -5.44 2.05
C ALA A 99 -11.66 -4.74 3.40
N TYR A 100 -12.76 -4.09 3.83
CA TYR A 100 -12.86 -3.43 5.13
C TYR A 100 -13.64 -4.26 6.15
N THR A 101 -14.24 -5.38 5.72
CA THR A 101 -14.71 -6.45 6.62
C THR A 101 -13.94 -7.73 6.32
N SER A 102 -13.97 -8.67 7.27
CA SER A 102 -13.12 -9.86 7.18
C SER A 102 -13.65 -10.87 6.16
N PRO A 103 -12.91 -11.20 5.10
CA PRO A 103 -13.28 -12.24 4.15
C PRO A 103 -13.20 -13.66 4.76
N LEU A 104 -12.62 -13.81 5.95
CA LEU A 104 -12.61 -15.07 6.69
C LEU A 104 -13.96 -15.34 7.38
N HIS A 105 -14.77 -14.31 7.57
CA HIS A 105 -16.10 -14.41 8.18
C HIS A 105 -17.22 -14.18 7.16
N ASP A 106 -16.98 -13.29 6.20
CA ASP A 106 -17.96 -12.87 5.21
C ASP A 106 -17.57 -13.42 3.83
N LYS A 107 -18.39 -14.28 3.25
CA LYS A 107 -18.18 -14.79 1.87
C LYS A 107 -18.02 -13.64 0.87
N TYR A 108 -18.73 -12.54 1.08
CA TYR A 108 -18.64 -11.31 0.29
C TYR A 108 -18.37 -10.14 1.24
N PRO A 109 -17.10 -9.83 1.51
CA PRO A 109 -16.76 -8.72 2.40
C PRO A 109 -17.13 -7.38 1.77
N GLY A 110 -17.28 -6.36 2.59
CA GLY A 110 -17.33 -4.99 2.12
C GLY A 110 -15.98 -4.60 1.55
N VAL A 111 -15.96 -3.98 0.37
CA VAL A 111 -14.73 -3.61 -0.34
C VAL A 111 -14.79 -2.15 -0.77
N VAL A 112 -13.71 -1.42 -0.54
CA VAL A 112 -13.49 -0.06 -1.06
C VAL A 112 -12.40 -0.09 -2.12
N TYR A 113 -12.50 0.83 -3.08
CA TYR A 113 -11.50 0.99 -4.13
C TYR A 113 -10.82 2.35 -3.96
N PRO A 114 -9.47 2.40 -3.86
CA PRO A 114 -8.75 3.66 -3.73
C PRO A 114 -9.05 4.58 -4.90
N PRO A 115 -9.59 5.79 -4.67
CA PRO A 115 -10.00 6.69 -5.73
C PRO A 115 -8.83 7.32 -6.49
N ASN A 116 -9.12 7.89 -7.64
CA ASN A 116 -8.20 8.65 -8.46
C ASN A 116 -7.86 9.99 -7.78
N LEU A 117 -6.58 10.19 -7.45
CA LEU A 117 -6.06 11.40 -6.81
C LEU A 117 -5.50 12.42 -7.81
N THR A 118 -5.49 12.12 -9.11
CA THR A 118 -5.04 13.08 -10.13
C THR A 118 -6.12 14.14 -10.36
N PRO A 119 -5.75 15.31 -10.93
CA PRO A 119 -6.71 16.36 -11.24
C PRO A 119 -7.55 16.06 -12.49
N ALA A 120 -7.85 14.79 -12.76
CA ALA A 120 -8.73 14.37 -13.84
C ALA A 120 -10.16 14.89 -13.57
N PRO A 121 -10.79 15.57 -14.57
CA PRO A 121 -12.07 16.25 -14.35
C PRO A 121 -13.24 15.28 -14.19
N THR A 122 -13.18 14.09 -14.80
CA THR A 122 -14.30 13.14 -14.77
C THR A 122 -14.16 12.08 -13.69
N THR A 123 -12.96 11.59 -13.47
CA THR A 123 -12.72 10.43 -12.60
C THR A 123 -11.85 10.73 -11.38
N GLY A 124 -11.28 11.93 -11.31
CA GLY A 124 -10.34 12.33 -10.26
C GLY A 124 -10.82 13.55 -9.47
N LEU A 125 -9.86 14.34 -9.00
CA LEU A 125 -10.08 15.49 -8.12
C LEU A 125 -10.34 16.80 -8.89
N GLY A 126 -10.45 16.78 -10.22
CA GLY A 126 -10.48 17.99 -11.05
C GLY A 126 -11.63 18.96 -10.72
N THR A 127 -12.78 18.46 -10.27
CA THR A 127 -13.95 19.25 -9.90
C THR A 127 -14.07 19.55 -8.40
N TRP A 128 -13.17 19.01 -7.58
CA TRP A 128 -13.20 19.21 -6.13
C TRP A 128 -12.58 20.57 -5.78
N THR A 129 -13.02 21.20 -4.68
CA THR A 129 -12.29 22.35 -4.12
C THR A 129 -11.11 21.87 -3.29
N ASP A 130 -10.16 22.76 -3.01
CA ASP A 130 -9.00 22.44 -2.18
C ASP A 130 -9.41 22.06 -0.75
N GLU A 131 -10.46 22.72 -0.23
CA GLU A 131 -11.04 22.43 1.08
C GLU A 131 -11.68 21.03 1.10
N GLN A 132 -12.34 20.61 0.02
CA GLN A 132 -12.91 19.27 -0.09
C GLN A 132 -11.82 18.19 -0.10
N ILE A 133 -10.71 18.42 -0.83
CA ILE A 133 -9.57 17.51 -0.85
C ILE A 133 -8.92 17.45 0.54
N ALA A 134 -8.67 18.61 1.16
CA ALA A 134 -8.10 18.69 2.50
C ALA A 134 -8.98 17.97 3.55
N ALA A 135 -10.31 18.16 3.48
CA ALA A 135 -11.25 17.47 4.34
C ALA A 135 -11.24 15.96 4.13
N ALA A 136 -11.14 15.48 2.87
CA ALA A 136 -11.06 14.06 2.56
C ALA A 136 -9.77 13.41 3.11
N ILE A 137 -8.64 14.13 3.03
CA ILE A 137 -7.36 13.65 3.60
C ILE A 137 -7.49 13.53 5.13
N ARG A 138 -8.08 14.50 5.83
CA ARG A 138 -8.14 14.52 7.30
C ARG A 138 -9.22 13.63 7.89
N ALA A 139 -10.42 13.67 7.31
CA ALA A 139 -11.60 13.06 7.93
C ALA A 139 -11.94 11.69 7.32
N GLY A 140 -11.31 11.33 6.23
CA GLY A 140 -11.82 10.29 5.38
C GLY A 140 -13.21 10.68 4.89
N ALA A 141 -13.48 10.64 3.62
CA ALA A 141 -14.85 10.83 3.22
C ALA A 141 -15.69 9.82 4.01
N ARG A 142 -16.69 10.28 4.74
CA ARG A 142 -17.69 9.47 5.45
C ARG A 142 -18.47 8.54 4.49
N LEU A 143 -17.98 8.44 3.26
CA LEU A 143 -18.55 7.70 2.14
C LEU A 143 -18.49 6.17 2.32
N HIS A 144 -17.74 5.68 3.30
CA HIS A 144 -17.53 4.23 3.44
C HIS A 144 -18.26 3.63 4.65
N GLY A 145 -19.25 4.35 5.20
CA GLY A 145 -20.02 3.84 6.33
C GLY A 145 -19.15 3.58 7.59
N SER A 146 -19.74 2.99 8.62
CA SER A 146 -19.05 2.61 9.87
C SER A 146 -18.13 1.39 9.72
N GLY A 147 -17.39 1.28 8.61
CA GLY A 147 -16.47 0.18 8.35
C GLY A 147 -15.42 0.04 9.46
N ARG A 148 -15.26 -1.17 9.97
CA ARG A 148 -14.43 -1.46 11.14
C ARG A 148 -12.94 -1.47 10.86
N LEU A 149 -12.54 -1.57 9.60
CA LEU A 149 -11.12 -1.55 9.20
C LEU A 149 -10.74 -0.16 8.73
N ILE A 150 -9.71 0.40 9.35
CA ILE A 150 -9.12 1.64 8.90
C ILE A 150 -8.23 1.33 7.69
N VAL A 151 -8.81 1.46 6.49
CA VAL A 151 -8.08 1.23 5.24
C VAL A 151 -7.07 2.36 4.99
N MET A 152 -7.40 3.58 5.38
CA MET A 152 -6.56 4.76 5.28
C MET A 152 -6.30 5.32 6.68
N SER A 153 -5.09 5.79 6.96
CA SER A 153 -4.65 6.17 8.32
C SER A 153 -5.17 7.55 8.76
N TRP A 154 -6.47 7.82 8.60
CA TRP A 154 -7.10 9.10 8.96
C TRP A 154 -6.78 9.61 10.36
N PRO A 155 -6.73 8.78 11.43
CA PRO A 155 -6.36 9.28 12.75
C PRO A 155 -4.99 9.96 12.79
N LEU A 156 -4.03 9.48 11.97
CA LEU A 156 -2.71 10.10 11.85
C LEU A 156 -2.79 11.38 11.00
N TYR A 157 -3.60 11.38 9.95
CA TYR A 157 -3.72 12.52 9.05
C TYR A 157 -4.46 13.72 9.69
N GLN A 158 -5.30 13.48 10.70
CA GLN A 158 -5.92 14.54 11.50
C GLN A 158 -4.87 15.39 12.24
N ALA A 159 -3.73 14.80 12.60
CA ALA A 159 -2.65 15.49 13.30
C ALA A 159 -1.75 16.33 12.38
N MET A 160 -1.90 16.22 11.05
CA MET A 160 -1.10 17.00 10.10
C MET A 160 -1.39 18.50 10.25
N SER A 161 -0.35 19.31 10.09
CA SER A 161 -0.51 20.76 10.04
C SER A 161 -1.33 21.20 8.82
N ASN A 162 -1.94 22.38 8.87
CA ASN A 162 -2.61 22.96 7.69
C ASN A 162 -1.62 23.17 6.54
N ALA A 163 -0.37 23.56 6.83
CA ALA A 163 0.66 23.76 5.84
C ALA A 163 1.00 22.46 5.08
N ASP A 164 1.08 21.33 5.79
CA ASP A 164 1.35 20.02 5.19
C ASP A 164 0.19 19.58 4.29
N VAL A 165 -1.03 19.64 4.79
CA VAL A 165 -2.21 19.26 4.00
C VAL A 165 -2.36 20.15 2.77
N ASN A 166 -2.17 21.46 2.90
CA ASN A 166 -2.21 22.38 1.76
C ASN A 166 -1.09 22.11 0.75
N SER A 167 0.07 21.65 1.21
CA SER A 167 1.18 21.25 0.32
C SER A 167 0.84 19.97 -0.45
N ILE A 168 0.21 18.99 0.20
CA ILE A 168 -0.31 17.79 -0.47
C ILE A 168 -1.35 18.17 -1.53
N VAL A 169 -2.33 19.01 -1.18
CA VAL A 169 -3.37 19.48 -2.12
C VAL A 169 -2.75 20.17 -3.32
N ALA A 170 -1.84 21.13 -3.09
CA ALA A 170 -1.15 21.84 -4.15
C ALA A 170 -0.38 20.88 -5.08
N TYR A 171 0.30 19.90 -4.52
CA TYR A 171 0.99 18.87 -5.30
C TYR A 171 0.00 18.04 -6.14
N LEU A 172 -1.09 17.52 -5.56
CA LEU A 172 -2.08 16.72 -6.29
C LEU A 172 -2.75 17.52 -7.42
N ARG A 173 -2.88 18.83 -7.27
CA ARG A 173 -3.34 19.73 -8.33
C ARG A 173 -2.33 19.92 -9.45
N SER A 174 -1.06 19.79 -9.15
CA SER A 174 0.06 20.08 -10.08
C SER A 174 0.46 18.91 -10.96
N ILE A 175 0.08 17.68 -10.62
CA ILE A 175 0.44 16.49 -11.40
C ILE A 175 -0.42 16.35 -12.67
N PRO A 176 0.03 15.56 -13.68
CA PRO A 176 -0.78 15.27 -14.86
C PRO A 176 -2.13 14.63 -14.50
N ALA A 177 -3.19 15.07 -15.19
CA ALA A 177 -4.49 14.44 -15.11
C ALA A 177 -4.48 13.10 -15.84
N VAL A 178 -4.97 12.05 -15.20
CA VAL A 178 -5.10 10.70 -15.77
C VAL A 178 -6.54 10.25 -15.57
N GLU A 179 -7.32 10.15 -16.63
CA GLU A 179 -8.68 9.59 -16.55
C GLU A 179 -8.60 8.09 -16.31
N HIS A 180 -9.05 7.68 -15.13
CA HIS A 180 -9.12 6.27 -14.74
C HIS A 180 -10.30 6.04 -13.80
N LYS A 181 -11.30 5.33 -14.30
CA LYS A 181 -12.48 4.98 -13.52
C LYS A 181 -12.19 3.74 -12.65
N VAL A 182 -12.32 3.90 -11.36
CA VAL A 182 -12.27 2.78 -10.40
C VAL A 182 -13.68 2.29 -10.08
N PRO A 183 -13.85 1.03 -9.63
CA PRO A 183 -15.15 0.53 -9.21
C PRO A 183 -15.70 1.30 -8.00
N ASN A 184 -17.02 1.31 -7.87
CA ASN A 184 -17.65 1.80 -6.65
C ASN A 184 -17.43 0.84 -5.48
N ALA A 185 -17.38 1.38 -4.27
CA ALA A 185 -17.36 0.57 -3.06
C ALA A 185 -18.60 -0.32 -2.98
N VAL A 186 -18.45 -1.51 -2.42
CA VAL A 186 -19.55 -2.45 -2.19
C VAL A 186 -19.72 -2.75 -0.71
N ALA A 187 -20.96 -2.87 -0.28
CA ALA A 187 -21.30 -3.25 1.08
C ALA A 187 -21.06 -4.77 1.30
N PRO A 188 -20.88 -5.20 2.57
CA PRO A 188 -20.85 -6.62 2.91
C PRO A 188 -22.11 -7.34 2.41
N GLY A 189 -21.93 -8.57 1.93
CA GLY A 189 -22.99 -9.37 1.31
C GLY A 189 -23.09 -9.19 -0.22
N THR A 190 -22.38 -8.23 -0.79
CA THR A 190 -22.37 -8.00 -2.25
C THR A 190 -21.03 -8.46 -2.85
N LYS A 191 -21.09 -9.23 -3.95
CA LYS A 191 -19.88 -9.70 -4.63
C LYS A 191 -19.11 -8.49 -5.20
N ALA A 192 -17.82 -8.39 -4.86
CA ALA A 192 -16.95 -7.36 -5.42
C ALA A 192 -16.80 -7.52 -6.94
N PRO A 193 -16.82 -6.41 -7.71
CA PRO A 193 -16.70 -6.46 -9.17
C PRO A 193 -15.30 -6.78 -9.67
N SER A 194 -14.28 -6.67 -8.83
CA SER A 194 -12.89 -6.98 -9.16
C SER A 194 -12.13 -7.52 -7.94
N THR A 195 -10.87 -7.89 -8.15
CA THR A 195 -9.95 -8.39 -7.12
C THR A 195 -9.83 -7.40 -5.97
N TYR A 196 -9.64 -7.93 -4.77
CA TYR A 196 -9.38 -7.14 -3.57
C TYR A 196 -8.34 -7.84 -2.69
N VAL A 197 -7.64 -7.05 -1.89
CA VAL A 197 -6.77 -7.54 -0.81
C VAL A 197 -7.46 -7.37 0.54
N HIS A 198 -6.98 -8.10 1.54
CA HIS A 198 -7.44 -7.96 2.91
C HIS A 198 -6.24 -7.76 3.84
N PHE A 199 -6.30 -6.71 4.64
CA PHE A 199 -5.38 -6.51 5.76
C PHE A 199 -6.03 -7.02 7.04
N GLY A 200 -5.47 -8.09 7.62
CA GLY A 200 -5.96 -8.64 8.88
C GLY A 200 -4.92 -8.52 9.99
N VAL A 201 -5.38 -8.26 11.20
CA VAL A 201 -4.56 -8.40 12.39
C VAL A 201 -4.98 -9.70 13.09
N PHE A 202 -4.07 -10.67 13.15
CA PHE A 202 -4.32 -11.96 13.77
C PHE A 202 -3.49 -12.07 15.05
N ARG A 203 -4.15 -12.40 16.14
CA ARG A 203 -3.50 -12.67 17.43
C ARG A 203 -3.24 -14.17 17.55
N SER A 204 -2.02 -14.56 17.93
CA SER A 204 -1.75 -15.95 18.32
C SER A 204 -2.58 -16.33 19.52
N SER A 205 -3.25 -17.48 19.47
CA SER A 205 -3.95 -18.08 20.61
C SER A 205 -3.01 -18.87 21.51
N ASN A 206 -1.81 -19.20 21.05
CA ASN A 206 -0.76 -19.86 21.82
C ASN A 206 0.39 -18.86 22.02
N PRO A 207 0.69 -18.45 23.29
CA PRO A 207 1.84 -17.62 23.60
C PRO A 207 3.16 -18.39 23.42
#